data_af25d31a54a1f88851b0697475b7ae13
#
_entry.id   af25d31a54a1f88851b0697475b7ae13
#
_cell.length_a   1.000
_cell.length_b   1.000
_cell.length_c   1.000
_cell.angle_alpha   90.00
_cell.angle_beta   90.00
_cell.angle_gamma   90.00
#
_symmetry.space_group_name_H-M   'P 1'
#
loop_
_entity.id
_entity.type
_entity.pdbx_description
1 polymer ?
#
loop_
_entity_poly.entity_id
_entity_poly.type
_entity_poly.pdbx_seq_one_letter_code
_entity_poly.pdbx_strand_id
1 'polypeptide(L)'
;NKETGYKISRFYRNACVCNAGNDNDAKRCMIFLRNFHQRKYCVEHSFDLWERINYYESLWTKQTIYEDYNSVKKRVLQLKKYVDMQKKESCLCHIDAVPDNFLLVENEIHLIDWEYAGMQDPHVDIAMFGIYSLYNRSQMDQLIDFYFEEECSKELRIKIYCYIAICGLLWSNWCEYKRMCGVEFGEYAAKQYQYAKEYFDIVKSEIGIKEV
;
A
#
# COMPACT_ATOMS: atom_id res chain seq x y z
N ASN A 1 -22.82 -14.87 4.92
CA ASN A 1 -24.03 -15.28 4.20
C ASN A 1 -24.28 -14.27 3.07
N LYS A 2 -24.26 -14.73 1.80
CA LYS A 2 -24.43 -13.86 0.61
C LYS A 2 -25.81 -13.19 0.53
N GLU A 3 -26.85 -13.81 1.07
CA GLU A 3 -28.23 -13.30 1.01
C GLU A 3 -28.50 -12.22 2.07
N THR A 4 -27.92 -12.36 3.25
CA THR A 4 -28.19 -11.47 4.40
C THR A 4 -27.06 -10.45 4.65
N GLY A 5 -25.91 -10.61 3.99
CA GLY A 5 -24.72 -9.80 4.24
C GLY A 5 -24.02 -10.06 5.59
N TYR A 6 -24.52 -10.96 6.41
CA TYR A 6 -23.90 -11.24 7.70
C TYR A 6 -22.56 -11.95 7.56
N LYS A 7 -21.53 -11.42 8.23
CA LYS A 7 -20.22 -12.00 8.41
C LYS A 7 -20.05 -12.44 9.85
N ILE A 8 -19.64 -13.67 10.08
CA ILE A 8 -19.33 -14.20 11.41
C ILE A 8 -17.84 -14.56 11.41
N SER A 9 -17.12 -14.05 12.38
CA SER A 9 -15.70 -14.35 12.59
C SER A 9 -15.43 -14.74 14.02
N ARG A 10 -14.30 -15.44 14.27
CA ARG A 10 -13.86 -15.75 15.62
C ARG A 10 -13.51 -14.47 16.35
N PHE A 11 -13.95 -14.36 17.60
CA PHE A 11 -13.58 -13.27 18.50
C PHE A 11 -12.38 -13.68 19.36
N TYR A 12 -11.35 -12.85 19.37
CA TYR A 12 -10.16 -13.05 20.20
C TYR A 12 -10.19 -12.04 21.36
N ARG A 13 -10.39 -12.52 22.60
CA ARG A 13 -10.63 -11.64 23.78
C ARG A 13 -9.46 -10.72 24.11
N ASN A 14 -8.23 -11.14 23.90
CA ASN A 14 -7.03 -10.39 24.28
C ASN A 14 -6.27 -9.89 23.04
N ALA A 15 -6.96 -9.75 21.90
CA ALA A 15 -6.33 -9.22 20.70
C ALA A 15 -6.04 -7.73 20.88
N CYS A 16 -4.84 -7.32 20.54
CA CYS A 16 -4.46 -5.92 20.36
C CYS A 16 -4.26 -5.66 18.86
N VAL A 17 -4.62 -4.48 18.41
CA VAL A 17 -4.29 -4.01 17.06
C VAL A 17 -2.79 -3.66 17.03
N CYS A 18 -2.14 -3.88 15.89
CA CYS A 18 -0.73 -3.52 15.70
C CYS A 18 -0.53 -2.02 15.97
N ASN A 19 0.42 -1.70 16.83
CA ASN A 19 0.86 -0.32 17.02
C ASN A 19 2.00 -0.01 16.06
N ALA A 20 1.72 0.72 14.98
CA ALA A 20 2.72 1.13 13.99
C ALA A 20 3.87 1.97 14.58
N GLY A 21 3.67 2.64 15.71
CA GLY A 21 4.72 3.35 16.44
C GLY A 21 5.67 2.44 17.22
N ASN A 22 5.39 1.13 17.28
CA ASN A 22 6.22 0.14 17.95
C ASN A 22 6.97 -0.72 16.91
N ASP A 23 8.29 -0.58 16.84
CA ASP A 23 9.14 -1.30 15.89
C ASP A 23 8.99 -2.82 15.99
N ASN A 24 8.79 -3.36 17.20
CA ASN A 24 8.60 -4.80 17.37
C ASN A 24 7.30 -5.29 16.75
N ASP A 25 6.21 -4.53 16.88
CA ASP A 25 4.92 -4.88 16.26
C ASP A 25 5.04 -4.79 14.74
N ALA A 26 5.61 -3.70 14.21
CA ALA A 26 5.85 -3.54 12.77
C ALA A 26 6.73 -4.67 12.20
N LYS A 27 7.81 -5.03 12.91
CA LYS A 27 8.69 -6.14 12.53
C LYS A 27 7.94 -7.48 12.49
N ARG A 28 7.14 -7.76 13.51
CA ARG A 28 6.31 -8.99 13.55
C ARG A 28 5.33 -9.05 12.38
N CYS A 29 4.68 -7.93 12.04
CA CYS A 29 3.77 -7.84 10.90
C CYS A 29 4.49 -8.06 9.57
N MET A 30 5.69 -7.49 9.38
CA MET A 30 6.49 -7.70 8.17
C MET A 30 6.97 -9.15 8.02
N ILE A 31 7.42 -9.80 9.09
CA ILE A 31 7.78 -11.22 9.09
C ILE A 31 6.54 -12.09 8.75
N PHE A 32 5.38 -11.76 9.31
CA PHE A 32 4.13 -12.43 8.99
C PHE A 32 3.77 -12.32 7.50
N LEU A 33 3.79 -11.09 6.94
CA LEU A 33 3.52 -10.85 5.52
C LEU A 33 4.51 -11.60 4.62
N ARG A 34 5.80 -11.55 4.91
CA ARG A 34 6.81 -12.31 4.16
C ARG A 34 6.50 -13.80 4.15
N ASN A 35 6.25 -14.39 5.31
CA ASN A 35 5.93 -15.81 5.42
C ASN A 35 4.63 -16.18 4.69
N PHE A 36 3.65 -15.27 4.69
CA PHE A 36 2.41 -15.42 3.95
C PHE A 36 2.66 -15.39 2.43
N HIS A 37 3.38 -14.40 1.94
CA HIS A 37 3.69 -14.25 0.51
C HIS A 37 4.55 -15.41 -0.04
N GLN A 38 5.48 -15.93 0.77
CA GLN A 38 6.31 -17.10 0.40
C GLN A 38 5.51 -18.37 0.17
N ARG A 39 4.29 -18.47 0.70
CA ARG A 39 3.39 -19.60 0.43
C ARG A 39 2.81 -19.56 -0.98
N LYS A 40 2.94 -18.46 -1.70
CA LYS A 40 2.50 -18.28 -3.10
C LYS A 40 1.06 -18.71 -3.35
N TYR A 41 0.17 -18.40 -2.42
CA TYR A 41 -1.26 -18.63 -2.64
C TYR A 41 -1.74 -17.88 -3.88
N CYS A 42 -2.68 -18.50 -4.60
CA CYS A 42 -3.25 -17.96 -5.82
C CYS A 42 -4.76 -17.89 -5.72
N VAL A 43 -5.33 -16.83 -6.34
CA VAL A 43 -6.77 -16.63 -6.54
C VAL A 43 -7.04 -16.24 -7.99
N GLU A 44 -8.29 -16.32 -8.44
CA GLU A 44 -8.64 -16.04 -9.83
C GLU A 44 -8.57 -14.56 -10.21
N HIS A 45 -8.81 -13.66 -9.26
CA HIS A 45 -8.84 -12.22 -9.53
C HIS A 45 -7.52 -11.54 -9.16
N SER A 46 -7.22 -10.44 -9.84
CA SER A 46 -6.08 -9.60 -9.57
C SER A 46 -6.52 -8.22 -9.08
N PHE A 47 -5.67 -7.56 -8.31
CA PHE A 47 -5.85 -6.17 -7.95
C PHE A 47 -4.92 -5.30 -8.80
N ASP A 48 -5.43 -4.71 -9.88
CA ASP A 48 -4.63 -3.82 -10.73
C ASP A 48 -4.63 -2.40 -10.17
N LEU A 49 -3.44 -1.94 -9.74
CA LEU A 49 -3.25 -0.60 -9.15
C LEU A 49 -3.61 0.51 -10.13
N TRP A 50 -3.31 0.33 -11.43
CA TRP A 50 -3.55 1.36 -12.45
C TRP A 50 -5.03 1.48 -12.80
N GLU A 51 -5.70 0.34 -12.90
CA GLU A 51 -7.14 0.28 -13.06
C GLU A 51 -7.84 0.97 -11.88
N ARG A 52 -7.38 0.71 -10.65
CA ARG A 52 -7.95 1.32 -9.43
C ARG A 52 -7.71 2.82 -9.33
N ILE A 53 -6.54 3.31 -9.72
CA ILE A 53 -6.27 4.76 -9.82
C ILE A 53 -7.29 5.42 -10.75
N ASN A 54 -7.48 4.88 -11.96
CA ASN A 54 -8.43 5.42 -12.92
C ASN A 54 -9.89 5.26 -12.45
N TYR A 55 -10.21 4.15 -11.80
CA TYR A 55 -11.54 3.91 -11.25
C TYR A 55 -11.93 4.96 -10.22
N TYR A 56 -11.11 5.20 -9.19
CA TYR A 56 -11.44 6.22 -8.19
C TYR A 56 -11.49 7.62 -8.75
N GLU A 57 -10.63 7.97 -9.70
CA GLU A 57 -10.69 9.23 -10.42
C GLU A 57 -11.99 9.38 -11.21
N SER A 58 -12.47 8.30 -11.85
CA SER A 58 -13.73 8.31 -12.60
C SER A 58 -14.98 8.55 -11.74
N LEU A 59 -14.86 8.33 -10.43
CA LEU A 59 -15.95 8.58 -9.46
C LEU A 59 -16.02 10.04 -8.99
N TRP A 60 -15.06 10.87 -9.38
CA TRP A 60 -15.07 12.27 -8.98
C TRP A 60 -16.18 13.06 -9.68
N THR A 61 -16.95 13.78 -8.89
CA THR A 61 -18.06 14.64 -9.37
C THR A 61 -17.67 16.10 -9.50
N LYS A 62 -16.47 16.46 -9.02
CA LYS A 62 -15.89 17.81 -9.03
C LYS A 62 -14.41 17.74 -9.33
N GLN A 63 -13.80 18.90 -9.58
CA GLN A 63 -12.34 18.95 -9.67
C GLN A 63 -11.69 18.63 -8.33
N THR A 64 -10.51 17.97 -8.40
CA THR A 64 -9.68 17.74 -7.22
C THR A 64 -9.18 19.06 -6.63
N ILE A 65 -8.86 19.04 -5.34
CA ILE A 65 -8.24 20.19 -4.66
C ILE A 65 -6.75 20.34 -5.01
N TYR A 66 -6.15 19.36 -5.65
CA TYR A 66 -4.73 19.36 -6.02
C TYR A 66 -4.56 19.97 -7.41
N GLU A 67 -4.08 21.22 -7.48
CA GLU A 67 -3.91 21.96 -8.75
C GLU A 67 -2.92 21.27 -9.71
N ASP A 68 -1.89 20.59 -9.18
CA ASP A 68 -0.85 19.89 -9.92
C ASP A 68 -1.17 18.42 -10.20
N TYR A 69 -2.40 17.95 -9.92
CA TYR A 69 -2.80 16.54 -10.01
C TYR A 69 -2.43 15.87 -11.35
N ASN A 70 -2.74 16.50 -12.48
CA ASN A 70 -2.47 15.93 -13.79
C ASN A 70 -0.96 15.72 -14.04
N SER A 71 -0.14 16.64 -13.53
CA SER A 71 1.32 16.53 -13.60
C SER A 71 1.81 15.38 -12.71
N VAL A 72 1.34 15.30 -11.47
CA VAL A 72 1.71 14.24 -10.53
C VAL A 72 1.28 12.88 -11.05
N LYS A 73 0.03 12.74 -11.54
CA LYS A 73 -0.45 11.50 -12.16
C LYS A 73 0.44 11.07 -13.34
N LYS A 74 0.75 11.99 -14.26
CA LYS A 74 1.63 11.70 -15.41
C LYS A 74 3.01 11.21 -14.94
N ARG A 75 3.59 11.83 -13.93
CA ARG A 75 4.89 11.45 -13.34
C ARG A 75 4.81 10.06 -12.71
N VAL A 76 3.81 9.77 -11.87
CA VAL A 76 3.64 8.44 -11.25
C VAL A 76 3.42 7.36 -12.29
N LEU A 77 2.66 7.64 -13.36
CA LEU A 77 2.44 6.68 -14.45
C LEU A 77 3.74 6.30 -15.19
N GLN A 78 4.78 7.14 -15.18
CA GLN A 78 6.09 6.78 -15.75
C GLN A 78 6.75 5.64 -14.97
N LEU A 79 6.47 5.51 -13.67
CA LEU A 79 7.01 4.44 -12.83
C LEU A 79 6.53 3.06 -13.27
N LYS A 80 5.37 2.99 -13.95
CA LYS A 80 4.84 1.72 -14.49
C LYS A 80 5.88 1.01 -15.36
N LYS A 81 6.53 1.74 -16.26
CA LYS A 81 7.55 1.16 -17.15
C LYS A 81 8.70 0.52 -16.37
N TYR A 82 9.16 1.19 -15.30
CA TYR A 82 10.21 0.64 -14.45
C TYR A 82 9.75 -0.61 -13.70
N VAL A 83 8.57 -0.55 -13.08
CA VAL A 83 8.00 -1.70 -12.35
C VAL A 83 7.76 -2.89 -13.29
N ASP A 84 7.27 -2.64 -14.52
CA ASP A 84 7.02 -3.71 -15.50
C ASP A 84 8.30 -4.40 -16.00
N MET A 85 9.44 -3.69 -15.98
CA MET A 85 10.75 -4.26 -16.33
C MET A 85 11.37 -5.08 -15.19
N GLN A 86 10.92 -4.89 -13.95
CA GLN A 86 11.42 -5.65 -12.81
C GLN A 86 10.77 -7.05 -12.75
N LYS A 87 11.50 -7.99 -12.15
CA LYS A 87 10.93 -9.31 -11.86
C LYS A 87 9.72 -9.12 -10.94
N LYS A 88 8.55 -9.52 -11.40
CA LYS A 88 7.32 -9.57 -10.59
C LYS A 88 7.12 -10.96 -10.04
N GLU A 89 6.89 -11.05 -8.75
CA GLU A 89 6.42 -12.26 -8.09
C GLU A 89 4.95 -12.03 -7.73
N SER A 90 4.05 -12.59 -8.53
CA SER A 90 2.61 -12.49 -8.23
C SER A 90 2.21 -13.55 -7.24
N CYS A 91 1.56 -13.14 -6.16
CA CYS A 91 0.92 -14.02 -5.19
C CYS A 91 -0.35 -13.34 -4.66
N LEU A 92 -1.12 -14.06 -3.84
CA LEU A 92 -2.20 -13.43 -3.09
C LEU A 92 -1.61 -12.39 -2.13
N CYS A 93 -2.03 -11.14 -2.30
CA CYS A 93 -1.71 -10.02 -1.43
C CYS A 93 -2.98 -9.54 -0.71
N HIS A 94 -2.81 -8.96 0.44
CA HIS A 94 -3.93 -8.40 1.21
C HIS A 94 -4.42 -7.09 0.61
N ILE A 95 -3.51 -6.30 0.04
CA ILE A 95 -3.71 -4.97 -0.55
C ILE A 95 -4.00 -3.89 0.50
N ASP A 96 -4.81 -4.19 1.49
CA ASP A 96 -5.11 -3.31 2.62
C ASP A 96 -4.37 -3.80 3.89
N ALA A 97 -3.09 -4.12 3.75
CA ALA A 97 -2.23 -4.60 4.83
C ALA A 97 -1.84 -3.47 5.79
N VAL A 98 -2.84 -2.79 6.34
CA VAL A 98 -2.68 -1.66 7.27
C VAL A 98 -2.59 -2.16 8.72
N PRO A 99 -1.93 -1.43 9.64
CA PRO A 99 -1.78 -1.84 11.04
C PRO A 99 -3.08 -2.26 11.71
N ASP A 100 -4.19 -1.56 11.43
CA ASP A 100 -5.51 -1.81 12.01
C ASP A 100 -6.08 -3.20 11.65
N ASN A 101 -5.58 -3.80 10.57
CA ASN A 101 -5.99 -5.13 10.12
C ASN A 101 -5.14 -6.27 10.71
N PHE A 102 -4.08 -5.96 11.48
CA PHE A 102 -3.27 -6.97 12.18
C PHE A 102 -3.68 -7.09 13.64
N LEU A 103 -4.32 -8.20 13.99
CA LEU A 103 -4.64 -8.54 15.37
C LEU A 103 -3.51 -9.37 15.97
N LEU A 104 -2.87 -8.81 16.98
CA LEU A 104 -1.81 -9.46 17.76
C LEU A 104 -2.46 -10.19 18.95
N VAL A 105 -2.34 -11.52 18.97
CA VAL A 105 -2.86 -12.38 20.03
C VAL A 105 -1.70 -13.18 20.60
N GLU A 106 -1.14 -12.77 21.72
CA GLU A 106 0.06 -13.38 22.29
C GLU A 106 1.21 -13.43 21.26
N ASN A 107 1.57 -14.62 20.80
CA ASN A 107 2.61 -14.84 19.81
C ASN A 107 2.07 -14.98 18.36
N GLU A 108 0.76 -15.02 18.20
CA GLU A 108 0.11 -15.17 16.88
C GLU A 108 -0.29 -13.82 16.30
N ILE A 109 -0.38 -13.79 14.95
CA ILE A 109 -0.93 -12.67 14.19
C ILE A 109 -2.08 -13.18 13.35
N HIS A 110 -3.19 -12.46 13.41
CA HIS A 110 -4.37 -12.71 12.56
C HIS A 110 -4.60 -11.48 11.70
N LEU A 111 -4.47 -11.65 10.39
CA LEU A 111 -4.76 -10.61 9.41
C LEU A 111 -6.23 -10.70 9.00
N ILE A 112 -6.96 -9.60 9.13
CA ILE A 112 -8.41 -9.51 8.91
C ILE A 112 -8.72 -8.52 7.78
N ASP A 113 -9.98 -8.54 7.34
CA ASP A 113 -10.55 -7.63 6.35
C ASP A 113 -9.94 -7.70 4.94
N TRP A 114 -10.14 -8.87 4.31
CA TRP A 114 -9.60 -9.25 3.01
C TRP A 114 -10.42 -8.74 1.81
N GLU A 115 -11.15 -7.65 1.94
CA GLU A 115 -12.07 -7.19 0.90
C GLU A 115 -11.40 -6.72 -0.39
N TYR A 116 -10.15 -6.24 -0.30
CA TYR A 116 -9.32 -5.83 -1.44
C TYR A 116 -8.37 -6.91 -1.94
N ALA A 117 -8.26 -8.04 -1.22
CA ALA A 117 -7.25 -9.04 -1.49
C ALA A 117 -7.34 -9.58 -2.91
N GLY A 118 -6.19 -9.77 -3.56
CA GLY A 118 -6.09 -10.25 -4.93
C GLY A 118 -4.66 -10.57 -5.34
N MET A 119 -4.49 -11.10 -6.55
CA MET A 119 -3.16 -11.36 -7.11
C MET A 119 -2.43 -10.05 -7.38
N GLN A 120 -1.28 -9.88 -6.75
CA GLN A 120 -0.44 -8.71 -6.91
C GLN A 120 1.03 -9.03 -6.55
N ASP A 121 1.92 -8.08 -6.77
CA ASP A 121 3.30 -8.12 -6.26
C ASP A 121 3.28 -7.95 -4.73
N PRO A 122 3.94 -8.85 -3.96
CA PRO A 122 3.91 -8.82 -2.49
C PRO A 122 4.40 -7.52 -1.87
N HIS A 123 5.23 -6.77 -2.59
CA HIS A 123 5.80 -5.52 -2.08
C HIS A 123 4.78 -4.38 -2.00
N VAL A 124 3.60 -4.56 -2.61
CA VAL A 124 2.47 -3.63 -2.43
C VAL A 124 1.99 -3.61 -0.98
N ASP A 125 1.95 -4.77 -0.31
CA ASP A 125 1.53 -4.84 1.09
C ASP A 125 2.51 -4.11 2.03
N ILE A 126 3.81 -4.09 1.71
CA ILE A 126 4.81 -3.28 2.45
C ILE A 126 4.52 -1.79 2.29
N ALA A 127 4.29 -1.36 1.03
CA ALA A 127 3.98 0.03 0.73
C ALA A 127 2.70 0.48 1.45
N MET A 128 1.66 -0.35 1.44
CA MET A 128 0.38 -0.07 2.09
C MET A 128 0.52 0.11 3.60
N PHE A 129 1.24 -0.79 4.28
CA PHE A 129 1.49 -0.65 5.72
C PHE A 129 2.16 0.70 6.04
N GLY A 130 3.19 1.05 5.29
CA GLY A 130 3.97 2.27 5.55
C GLY A 130 3.20 3.56 5.28
N ILE A 131 2.47 3.65 4.14
CA ILE A 131 1.71 4.88 3.81
C ILE A 131 0.53 5.11 4.75
N TYR A 132 -0.14 4.03 5.19
CA TYR A 132 -1.21 4.13 6.18
C TYR A 132 -0.69 4.59 7.53
N SER A 133 0.48 4.08 7.93
CA SER A 133 1.16 4.45 9.17
C SER A 133 1.75 5.87 9.14
N LEU A 134 1.64 6.58 8.04
CA LEU A 134 2.21 7.91 7.80
C LEU A 134 3.74 7.97 8.03
N TYR A 135 4.43 6.89 7.74
CA TYR A 135 5.87 6.76 7.96
C TYR A 135 6.68 7.76 7.14
N ASN A 136 7.71 8.32 7.75
CA ASN A 136 8.74 9.05 7.03
C ASN A 136 9.70 8.07 6.30
N ARG A 137 10.64 8.62 5.52
CA ARG A 137 11.56 7.80 4.73
C ARG A 137 12.36 6.80 5.58
N SER A 138 12.89 7.22 6.71
CA SER A 138 13.69 6.34 7.59
C SER A 138 12.85 5.17 8.12
N GLN A 139 11.62 5.42 8.51
CA GLN A 139 10.68 4.39 8.96
C GLN A 139 10.27 3.45 7.82
N MET A 140 10.09 3.99 6.59
CA MET A 140 9.85 3.15 5.40
C MET A 140 11.04 2.24 5.09
N ASP A 141 12.26 2.77 5.17
CA ASP A 141 13.47 1.97 4.95
C ASP A 141 13.59 0.87 6.00
N GLN A 142 13.35 1.19 7.27
CA GLN A 142 13.33 0.21 8.36
C GLN A 142 12.24 -0.86 8.17
N LEU A 143 11.05 -0.47 7.70
CA LEU A 143 9.96 -1.41 7.40
C LEU A 143 10.37 -2.41 6.32
N ILE A 144 11.03 -1.93 5.26
CA ILE A 144 11.59 -2.76 4.19
C ILE A 144 12.63 -3.72 4.76
N ASP A 145 13.54 -3.24 5.61
CA ASP A 145 14.56 -4.07 6.26
C ASP A 145 13.94 -5.15 7.15
N PHE A 146 12.85 -4.86 7.85
CA PHE A 146 12.12 -5.88 8.62
C PHE A 146 11.52 -6.98 7.72
N TYR A 147 11.02 -6.63 6.54
CA TYR A 147 10.46 -7.61 5.61
C TYR A 147 11.56 -8.49 4.99
N PHE A 148 12.72 -7.94 4.66
CA PHE A 148 13.81 -8.65 3.99
C PHE A 148 14.92 -9.13 4.94
N GLU A 149 14.78 -8.94 6.25
CA GLU A 149 15.85 -9.24 7.23
C GLU A 149 17.18 -8.58 6.84
N GLU A 150 17.12 -7.30 6.42
CA GLU A 150 18.24 -6.47 6.01
C GLU A 150 18.92 -6.88 4.69
N GLU A 151 18.40 -7.87 3.96
CA GLU A 151 18.94 -8.36 2.68
C GLU A 151 18.23 -7.80 1.44
N CYS A 152 17.72 -6.56 1.49
CA CYS A 152 17.03 -5.93 0.36
C CYS A 152 18.03 -5.34 -0.64
N SER A 153 18.04 -5.81 -1.90
CA SER A 153 18.85 -5.20 -2.95
C SER A 153 18.40 -3.76 -3.27
N LYS A 154 19.31 -2.95 -3.81
CA LYS A 154 19.00 -1.57 -4.19
C LYS A 154 17.86 -1.52 -5.20
N GLU A 155 17.86 -2.38 -6.23
CA GLU A 155 16.86 -2.43 -7.28
C GLU A 155 15.48 -2.77 -6.72
N LEU A 156 15.44 -3.69 -5.77
CA LEU A 156 14.21 -4.10 -5.11
C LEU A 156 13.65 -3.00 -4.20
N ARG A 157 14.52 -2.30 -3.48
CA ARG A 157 14.15 -1.14 -2.67
C ARG A 157 13.56 -0.02 -3.53
N ILE A 158 14.17 0.28 -4.68
CA ILE A 158 13.64 1.26 -5.64
C ILE A 158 12.26 0.83 -6.16
N LYS A 159 12.08 -0.46 -6.46
CA LYS A 159 10.77 -1.00 -6.86
C LYS A 159 9.71 -0.77 -5.78
N ILE A 160 10.05 -0.95 -4.51
CA ILE A 160 9.14 -0.68 -3.40
C ILE A 160 8.82 0.81 -3.30
N TYR A 161 9.80 1.69 -3.50
CA TYR A 161 9.56 3.13 -3.57
C TYR A 161 8.60 3.50 -4.72
N CYS A 162 8.68 2.81 -5.86
CA CYS A 162 7.67 2.97 -6.91
C CYS A 162 6.28 2.60 -6.40
N TYR A 163 6.13 1.50 -5.67
CA TYR A 163 4.84 1.11 -5.10
C TYR A 163 4.35 2.11 -4.06
N ILE A 164 5.22 2.69 -3.23
CA ILE A 164 4.83 3.75 -2.29
C ILE A 164 4.25 4.95 -3.03
N ALA A 165 4.89 5.40 -4.12
CA ALA A 165 4.36 6.49 -4.94
C ALA A 165 3.01 6.14 -5.61
N ILE A 166 2.90 4.94 -6.16
CA ILE A 166 1.69 4.46 -6.86
C ILE A 166 0.53 4.31 -5.87
N CYS A 167 0.77 3.68 -4.73
CA CYS A 167 -0.25 3.50 -3.68
C CYS A 167 -0.64 4.84 -3.05
N GLY A 168 0.31 5.76 -2.85
CA GLY A 168 0.02 7.12 -2.41
C GLY A 168 -0.93 7.84 -3.35
N LEU A 169 -0.71 7.77 -4.68
CA LEU A 169 -1.65 8.33 -5.65
C LEU A 169 -3.01 7.63 -5.61
N LEU A 170 -3.03 6.30 -5.56
CA LEU A 170 -4.24 5.50 -5.50
C LEU A 170 -5.13 5.90 -4.33
N TRP A 171 -4.56 5.95 -3.13
CA TRP A 171 -5.33 6.27 -1.93
C TRP A 171 -5.64 7.75 -1.78
N SER A 172 -4.83 8.63 -2.35
CA SER A 172 -5.21 10.03 -2.48
C SER A 172 -6.44 10.20 -3.39
N ASN A 173 -6.54 9.44 -4.49
CA ASN A 173 -7.73 9.45 -5.36
C ASN A 173 -8.98 8.92 -4.64
N TRP A 174 -8.82 7.88 -3.82
CA TRP A 174 -9.89 7.37 -2.97
C TRP A 174 -10.34 8.41 -1.95
N CYS A 175 -9.40 9.10 -1.29
CA CYS A 175 -9.74 10.19 -0.36
C CYS A 175 -10.48 11.32 -1.06
N GLU A 176 -10.08 11.72 -2.28
CA GLU A 176 -10.79 12.74 -3.07
C GLU A 176 -12.22 12.30 -3.40
N TYR A 177 -12.41 11.05 -3.80
CA TYR A 177 -13.77 10.50 -4.00
C TYR A 177 -14.58 10.57 -2.71
N LYS A 178 -14.04 10.14 -1.59
CA LYS A 178 -14.73 10.18 -0.29
C LYS A 178 -15.03 11.61 0.18
N ARG A 179 -14.11 12.56 -0.07
CA ARG A 179 -14.34 13.99 0.19
C ARG A 179 -15.54 14.51 -0.60
N MET A 180 -15.70 14.11 -1.84
CA MET A 180 -16.87 14.47 -2.65
C MET A 180 -18.18 13.82 -2.16
N CYS A 181 -18.07 12.72 -1.41
CA CYS A 181 -19.18 12.09 -0.67
C CYS A 181 -19.42 12.71 0.72
N GLY A 182 -18.67 13.76 1.11
CA GLY A 182 -18.83 14.44 2.40
C GLY A 182 -18.00 13.84 3.54
N VAL A 183 -17.01 12.97 3.26
CA VAL A 183 -16.11 12.37 4.25
C VAL A 183 -14.70 12.92 4.06
N GLU A 184 -14.15 13.60 5.06
CA GLU A 184 -12.82 14.19 5.01
C GLU A 184 -11.84 13.40 5.88
N PHE A 185 -10.61 13.23 5.36
CA PHE A 185 -9.54 12.50 6.05
C PHE A 185 -8.38 13.43 6.50
N GLY A 186 -8.54 14.74 6.34
CA GLY A 186 -7.58 15.73 6.84
C GLY A 186 -6.13 15.47 6.39
N GLU A 187 -5.22 15.43 7.36
CA GLU A 187 -3.79 15.22 7.10
C GLU A 187 -3.46 13.90 6.41
N TYR A 188 -4.26 12.85 6.65
CA TYR A 188 -4.07 11.57 5.98
C TYR A 188 -4.15 11.71 4.45
N ALA A 189 -5.20 12.36 3.94
CA ALA A 189 -5.38 12.56 2.50
C ALA A 189 -4.21 13.34 1.87
N ALA A 190 -3.80 14.44 2.52
CA ALA A 190 -2.68 15.25 2.08
C ALA A 190 -1.36 14.45 2.07
N LYS A 191 -1.14 13.60 3.08
CA LYS A 191 0.07 12.78 3.17
C LYS A 191 0.11 11.69 2.10
N GLN A 192 -1.03 11.08 1.74
CA GLN A 192 -1.09 10.14 0.63
C GLN A 192 -0.65 10.79 -0.69
N TYR A 193 -1.17 11.99 -0.97
CA TYR A 193 -0.75 12.75 -2.16
C TYR A 193 0.72 13.17 -2.11
N GLN A 194 1.24 13.50 -0.93
CA GLN A 194 2.64 13.82 -0.72
C GLN A 194 3.55 12.61 -1.00
N TYR A 195 3.18 11.39 -0.60
CA TYR A 195 3.92 10.17 -0.95
C TYR A 195 4.06 9.98 -2.47
N ALA A 196 3.01 10.24 -3.23
CA ALA A 196 3.06 10.16 -4.69
C ALA A 196 4.15 11.08 -5.28
N LYS A 197 4.31 12.27 -4.73
CA LYS A 197 5.31 13.27 -5.18
C LYS A 197 6.71 12.93 -4.69
N GLU A 198 6.88 12.76 -3.38
CA GLU A 198 8.18 12.54 -2.75
C GLU A 198 8.86 11.27 -3.27
N TYR A 199 8.14 10.16 -3.33
CA TYR A 199 8.73 8.91 -3.77
C TYR A 199 8.95 8.83 -5.28
N PHE A 200 8.16 9.55 -6.07
CA PHE A 200 8.54 9.76 -7.47
C PHE A 200 9.88 10.48 -7.59
N ASP A 201 10.09 11.57 -6.85
CA ASP A 201 11.33 12.34 -6.92
C ASP A 201 12.54 11.52 -6.42
N ILE A 202 12.37 10.70 -5.38
CA ILE A 202 13.38 9.75 -4.91
C ILE A 202 13.74 8.76 -6.03
N VAL A 203 12.75 8.07 -6.60
CA VAL A 203 12.97 7.10 -7.67
C VAL A 203 13.62 7.75 -8.87
N LYS A 204 13.15 8.94 -9.29
CA LYS A 204 13.73 9.72 -10.38
C LYS A 204 15.23 9.96 -10.18
N SER A 205 15.64 10.33 -8.96
CA SER A 205 17.06 10.56 -8.65
C SER A 205 17.88 9.28 -8.67
N GLU A 206 17.31 8.13 -8.27
CA GLU A 206 18.02 6.85 -8.19
C GLU A 206 18.24 6.18 -9.55
N ILE A 207 17.30 6.34 -10.49
CA ILE A 207 17.35 5.65 -11.79
C ILE A 207 17.49 6.60 -13.00
N GLY A 208 17.59 7.92 -12.76
CA GLY A 208 17.86 8.89 -13.83
C GLY A 208 16.70 9.06 -14.83
N ILE A 209 15.44 9.04 -14.38
CA ILE A 209 14.28 9.30 -15.25
C ILE A 209 14.39 10.74 -15.80
N LYS A 210 14.44 10.87 -17.15
CA LYS A 210 14.33 12.18 -17.81
C LYS A 210 12.87 12.60 -17.85
N GLU A 211 12.57 13.84 -17.46
CA GLU A 211 11.24 14.41 -17.66
C GLU A 211 10.92 14.51 -19.15
N VAL A 212 9.74 14.02 -19.52
CA VAL A 212 9.17 14.13 -20.86
C VAL A 212 8.07 15.21 -20.85
#